data_897b4c270965a54bfc4a012552cb466d
#
_entry.id   897b4c270965a54bfc4a012552cb466d
#
_cell.length_a   1.000
_cell.length_b   1.000
_cell.length_c   1.000
_cell.angle_alpha   90.00
_cell.angle_beta   90.00
_cell.angle_gamma   90.00
#
_symmetry.space_group_name_H-M   'P 1'
#
loop_
_entity.id
_entity.type
_entity.pdbx_description
1 polymer ?
#
loop_
_entity_poly.entity_id
_entity_poly.type
_entity_poly.pdbx_seq_one_letter_code
_entity_poly.pdbx_strand_id
1 'polypeptide(L)'
;MLSALAIMILVTAQQAAQPEPTPAWGLPLHGEEAEHFLRTAKIVSTKNFKTKAVTRPKKVELTNGEQTHYALFKTIDEFEPLKHLERGETELQFTDSFEYEIAAYELDKMLGLGIVPPAVRRRIGSKTGSLSLWVEGAMTEWERLKVRKIHPPDVAAWNEQMFTIRLFLQLIYDTDYNNVNNLLVTPDWKIYKIDASRAFRNHKELRREGSLERFSRRVLTSLRALTQEDLQKVLGRWLTKGQIKALWVRRNLILELADRRVAELGEDAVLFD
;
A
#
# COMPACT_ATOMS: atom_id res chain seq x y z
N MET A 1 65.14 3.77 54.54
CA MET A 1 64.66 4.51 53.32
C MET A 1 63.91 3.51 52.46
N LEU A 2 62.62 3.49 52.55
CA LEU A 2 61.76 2.60 51.74
C LEU A 2 61.16 3.45 50.62
N SER A 3 61.44 3.09 49.36
CA SER A 3 60.93 3.75 48.15
C SER A 3 59.64 3.04 47.76
N ALA A 4 58.54 3.76 47.83
CA ALA A 4 57.24 3.25 47.35
C ALA A 4 57.11 3.47 45.86
N LEU A 5 56.95 2.36 45.09
CA LEU A 5 56.69 2.34 43.66
C LEU A 5 55.17 2.39 43.43
N ALA A 6 54.66 3.52 42.93
CA ALA A 6 53.26 3.66 42.58
C ALA A 6 52.99 3.06 41.20
N ILE A 7 52.22 1.97 41.12
CA ILE A 7 51.79 1.39 39.87
C ILE A 7 50.50 2.11 39.43
N MET A 8 50.62 2.85 38.36
CA MET A 8 49.49 3.55 37.70
C MET A 8 48.81 2.59 36.74
N ILE A 9 47.61 2.07 37.11
CA ILE A 9 46.80 1.23 36.24
C ILE A 9 46.03 2.13 35.28
N LEU A 10 46.42 2.12 34.01
CA LEU A 10 45.65 2.75 32.93
C LEU A 10 44.41 1.90 32.62
N VAL A 11 43.23 2.31 33.04
CA VAL A 11 41.99 1.73 32.62
C VAL A 11 41.60 2.34 31.26
N THR A 12 41.88 1.64 30.18
CA THR A 12 41.36 1.98 28.87
C THR A 12 39.88 1.61 28.84
N ALA A 13 39.01 2.61 28.92
CA ALA A 13 37.58 2.42 28.66
C ALA A 13 37.42 2.04 27.18
N GLN A 14 37.11 0.78 26.94
CA GLN A 14 36.74 0.26 25.63
C GLN A 14 35.34 0.81 25.32
N GLN A 15 35.26 1.83 24.48
CA GLN A 15 34.00 2.42 24.02
C GLN A 15 33.30 1.34 23.18
N ALA A 16 32.24 0.77 23.73
CA ALA A 16 31.41 -0.17 23.00
C ALA A 16 30.93 0.51 21.72
N ALA A 17 31.26 -0.08 20.57
CA ALA A 17 30.78 0.37 19.28
C ALA A 17 29.25 0.38 19.34
N GLN A 18 28.64 1.52 19.10
CA GLN A 18 27.18 1.58 18.92
C GLN A 18 26.83 0.69 17.74
N PRO A 19 25.79 -0.16 17.87
CA PRO A 19 25.34 -0.96 16.74
C PRO A 19 25.00 -0.03 15.59
N GLU A 20 25.54 -0.33 14.41
CA GLU A 20 25.18 0.39 13.20
C GLU A 20 23.66 0.36 13.04
N PRO A 21 23.01 1.48 12.68
CA PRO A 21 21.56 1.50 12.51
C PRO A 21 21.17 0.47 11.45
N THR A 22 20.39 -0.52 11.84
CA THR A 22 19.83 -1.50 10.93
C THR A 22 19.09 -0.73 9.83
N PRO A 23 19.38 -0.98 8.55
CA PRO A 23 18.68 -0.27 7.48
C PRO A 23 17.17 -0.42 7.68
N ALA A 24 16.45 0.69 7.76
CA ALA A 24 15.01 0.66 7.92
C ALA A 24 14.38 0.10 6.64
N TRP A 25 13.73 -1.05 6.75
CA TRP A 25 12.99 -1.66 5.65
C TRP A 25 11.49 -1.35 5.80
N GLY A 26 10.79 -1.24 4.67
CA GLY A 26 9.35 -1.09 4.66
C GLY A 26 8.88 0.34 4.90
N LEU A 27 7.81 0.49 5.66
CA LEU A 27 7.28 1.80 6.02
C LEU A 27 7.98 2.32 7.27
N PRO A 28 8.65 3.50 7.19
CA PRO A 28 9.35 4.06 8.35
C PRO A 28 8.39 4.62 9.42
N LEU A 29 7.14 4.95 9.02
CA LEU A 29 6.10 5.50 9.88
C LEU A 29 4.75 4.83 9.57
N HIS A 30 3.86 4.78 10.57
CA HIS A 30 2.55 4.13 10.46
C HIS A 30 1.40 5.01 10.98
N GLY A 31 0.18 4.73 10.52
CA GLY A 31 -1.05 5.32 11.04
C GLY A 31 -1.03 6.85 11.09
N GLU A 32 -1.51 7.42 12.21
CA GLU A 32 -1.63 8.87 12.40
C GLU A 32 -0.28 9.60 12.38
N GLU A 33 0.79 8.96 12.86
CA GLU A 33 2.14 9.53 12.82
C GLU A 33 2.60 9.74 11.37
N ALA A 34 2.43 8.73 10.51
CA ALA A 34 2.75 8.82 9.09
C ALA A 34 1.91 9.90 8.39
N GLU A 35 0.60 9.95 8.67
CA GLU A 35 -0.29 10.97 8.11
C GLU A 35 0.11 12.37 8.54
N HIS A 36 0.40 12.56 9.84
CA HIS A 36 0.86 13.84 10.37
C HIS A 36 2.17 14.28 9.69
N PHE A 37 3.15 13.39 9.64
CA PHE A 37 4.42 13.65 8.95
C PHE A 37 4.21 14.05 7.49
N LEU A 38 3.44 13.27 6.74
CA LEU A 38 3.15 13.57 5.32
C LEU A 38 2.44 14.92 5.14
N ARG A 39 1.56 15.33 6.08
CA ARG A 39 0.85 16.62 6.01
C ARG A 39 1.72 17.81 6.38
N THR A 40 2.63 17.68 7.34
CA THR A 40 3.29 18.81 8.00
C THR A 40 4.78 18.94 7.71
N ALA A 41 5.50 17.82 7.48
CA ALA A 41 6.94 17.83 7.28
C ALA A 41 7.38 18.77 6.14
N LYS A 42 8.50 19.45 6.32
CA LYS A 42 9.08 20.38 5.35
C LYS A 42 9.57 19.62 4.13
N ILE A 43 9.29 20.14 2.94
CA ILE A 43 9.80 19.62 1.68
C ILE A 43 11.26 20.09 1.52
N VAL A 44 12.18 19.14 1.48
CA VAL A 44 13.62 19.38 1.28
C VAL A 44 13.95 19.41 -0.20
N SER A 45 13.49 18.39 -0.93
CA SER A 45 13.75 18.28 -2.37
C SER A 45 12.62 17.59 -3.10
N THR A 46 12.52 17.84 -4.40
CA THR A 46 11.60 17.13 -5.31
C THR A 46 12.36 16.71 -6.56
N LYS A 47 12.29 15.42 -6.91
CA LYS A 47 12.91 14.87 -8.12
C LYS A 47 11.85 14.19 -8.97
N ASN A 48 11.94 14.36 -10.30
CA ASN A 48 11.09 13.59 -11.21
C ASN A 48 11.47 12.12 -11.08
N PHE A 49 10.46 11.29 -10.83
CA PHE A 49 10.67 9.85 -10.82
C PHE A 49 10.84 9.37 -12.25
N LYS A 50 12.01 8.80 -12.57
CA LYS A 50 12.28 8.24 -13.89
C LYS A 50 11.47 6.98 -14.08
N THR A 51 10.31 7.08 -14.65
CA THR A 51 9.41 5.97 -14.96
C THR A 51 8.90 6.13 -16.38
N LYS A 52 8.51 5.03 -17.01
CA LYS A 52 7.75 5.04 -18.27
C LYS A 52 6.28 5.42 -18.06
N ALA A 53 5.85 5.67 -16.82
CA ALA A 53 4.48 6.04 -16.49
C ALA A 53 4.12 7.40 -17.09
N VAL A 54 2.95 7.48 -17.70
CA VAL A 54 2.37 8.68 -18.28
C VAL A 54 2.23 9.80 -17.25
N THR A 55 1.99 9.46 -15.99
CA THR A 55 1.63 10.35 -14.89
C THR A 55 2.79 11.14 -14.26
N ARG A 56 4.04 10.87 -14.65
CA ARG A 56 5.27 11.55 -14.17
C ARG A 56 5.26 11.87 -12.66
N PRO A 57 5.16 10.88 -11.78
CA PRO A 57 5.18 11.10 -10.34
C PRO A 57 6.50 11.72 -9.89
N LYS A 58 6.50 12.41 -8.74
CA LYS A 58 7.72 12.99 -8.15
C LYS A 58 8.09 12.29 -6.87
N LYS A 59 9.37 11.94 -6.72
CA LYS A 59 9.93 11.55 -5.43
C LYS A 59 10.22 12.83 -4.64
N VAL A 60 9.66 12.91 -3.43
CA VAL A 60 9.75 14.08 -2.54
C VAL A 60 10.49 13.65 -1.28
N GLU A 61 11.45 14.44 -0.88
CA GLU A 61 12.18 14.28 0.39
C GLU A 61 11.55 15.23 1.42
N LEU A 62 11.20 14.68 2.57
CA LEU A 62 10.47 15.36 3.65
C LEU A 62 11.26 15.28 4.95
N THR A 63 11.27 16.35 5.76
CA THR A 63 11.85 16.34 7.11
C THR A 63 10.98 17.12 8.09
N ASN A 64 10.92 16.64 9.33
CA ASN A 64 10.37 17.39 10.47
C ASN A 64 11.47 17.98 11.38
N GLY A 65 12.76 17.84 10.98
CA GLY A 65 13.92 18.25 11.74
C GLY A 65 14.58 17.13 12.55
N GLU A 66 13.84 16.10 12.93
CA GLU A 66 14.34 14.94 13.67
C GLU A 66 14.59 13.75 12.74
N GLN A 67 13.71 13.54 11.78
CA GLN A 67 13.79 12.45 10.82
C GLN A 67 13.49 12.93 9.40
N THR A 68 14.02 12.19 8.43
CA THR A 68 13.86 12.50 7.00
C THR A 68 13.43 11.24 6.27
N HIS A 69 12.32 11.34 5.51
CA HIS A 69 11.77 10.23 4.74
C HIS A 69 11.38 10.68 3.34
N TYR A 70 11.24 9.71 2.45
CA TYR A 70 10.76 9.95 1.10
C TYR A 70 9.26 9.69 0.97
N ALA A 71 8.66 10.35 -0.01
CA ALA A 71 7.28 10.14 -0.40
C ALA A 71 7.14 10.25 -1.92
N LEU A 72 6.08 9.68 -2.46
CA LEU A 72 5.71 9.79 -3.86
C LEU A 72 4.55 10.78 -4.01
N PHE A 73 4.73 11.80 -4.83
CA PHE A 73 3.71 12.82 -5.12
C PHE A 73 3.12 12.59 -6.50
N LYS A 74 1.80 12.38 -6.58
CA LYS A 74 1.04 12.21 -7.82
C LYS A 74 -0.06 13.28 -7.91
N THR A 75 -0.25 13.83 -9.12
CA THR A 75 -1.23 14.90 -9.38
C THR A 75 -2.15 14.57 -10.54
N ILE A 76 -2.17 13.31 -10.98
CA ILE A 76 -3.06 12.87 -12.05
C ILE A 76 -4.51 12.98 -11.60
N ASP A 77 -5.36 13.53 -12.43
CA ASP A 77 -6.80 13.62 -12.22
C ASP A 77 -7.46 13.75 -13.59
N GLU A 78 -7.64 12.62 -14.25
CA GLU A 78 -8.16 12.51 -15.60
C GLU A 78 -9.50 11.79 -15.62
N PHE A 79 -10.42 12.29 -16.41
CA PHE A 79 -11.68 11.61 -16.76
C PHE A 79 -11.89 11.69 -18.27
N GLU A 80 -12.11 10.54 -18.89
CA GLU A 80 -12.49 10.45 -20.31
C GLU A 80 -13.72 9.54 -20.43
N PRO A 81 -14.82 9.98 -21.06
CA PRO A 81 -16.01 9.15 -21.28
C PRO A 81 -15.69 7.86 -22.05
N LEU A 82 -14.73 7.94 -22.97
CA LEU A 82 -14.24 6.83 -23.79
C LEU A 82 -12.74 7.02 -24.01
N LYS A 83 -11.91 6.09 -23.53
CA LYS A 83 -10.47 6.09 -23.75
C LYS A 83 -10.02 4.89 -24.56
N HIS A 84 -9.30 5.14 -25.63
CA HIS A 84 -8.58 4.09 -26.35
C HIS A 84 -7.21 3.89 -25.70
N LEU A 85 -6.97 2.70 -25.19
CA LEU A 85 -5.72 2.34 -24.54
C LEU A 85 -4.68 1.90 -25.59
N GLU A 86 -3.40 2.11 -25.28
CA GLU A 86 -2.28 1.77 -26.22
C GLU A 86 -2.29 0.29 -26.65
N ARG A 87 -2.92 -0.61 -25.87
CA ARG A 87 -3.05 -2.03 -26.20
C ARG A 87 -4.24 -2.37 -27.09
N GLY A 88 -4.94 -1.35 -27.63
CA GLY A 88 -6.12 -1.51 -28.50
C GLY A 88 -7.43 -1.77 -27.75
N GLU A 89 -7.41 -1.83 -26.41
CA GLU A 89 -8.62 -1.91 -25.60
C GLU A 89 -9.29 -0.54 -25.50
N THR A 90 -10.61 -0.54 -25.40
CA THR A 90 -11.40 0.68 -25.17
C THR A 90 -12.02 0.62 -23.80
N GLU A 91 -11.79 1.64 -22.99
CA GLU A 91 -12.35 1.76 -21.65
C GLU A 91 -13.41 2.86 -21.59
N LEU A 92 -14.63 2.50 -21.18
CA LEU A 92 -15.72 3.44 -20.93
C LEU A 92 -15.56 4.07 -19.56
N GLN A 93 -15.85 5.37 -19.44
CA GLN A 93 -15.74 6.14 -18.18
C GLN A 93 -14.35 5.96 -17.52
N PHE A 94 -13.31 6.06 -18.33
CA PHE A 94 -11.95 6.00 -17.84
C PHE A 94 -11.72 7.10 -16.80
N THR A 95 -11.13 6.71 -15.68
CA THR A 95 -10.66 7.64 -14.64
C THR A 95 -9.27 7.23 -14.18
N ASP A 96 -8.41 8.21 -13.97
CA ASP A 96 -7.10 8.07 -13.36
C ASP A 96 -6.94 9.23 -12.37
N SER A 97 -7.12 8.98 -11.07
CA SER A 97 -7.17 10.05 -10.07
C SER A 97 -6.28 9.77 -8.87
N PHE A 98 -5.52 10.80 -8.47
CA PHE A 98 -4.71 10.76 -7.26
C PHE A 98 -5.57 10.57 -5.99
N GLU A 99 -6.85 10.93 -6.01
CA GLU A 99 -7.76 10.77 -4.88
C GLU A 99 -8.01 9.30 -4.57
N TYR A 100 -7.91 8.42 -5.56
CA TYR A 100 -8.08 6.98 -5.36
C TYR A 100 -6.92 6.34 -4.60
N GLU A 101 -5.70 6.92 -4.65
CA GLU A 101 -4.59 6.52 -3.78
C GLU A 101 -4.94 6.72 -2.30
N ILE A 102 -5.55 7.86 -2.00
CA ILE A 102 -5.95 8.21 -0.63
C ILE A 102 -7.14 7.35 -0.20
N ALA A 103 -8.13 7.17 -1.09
CA ALA A 103 -9.28 6.30 -0.82
C ALA A 103 -8.86 4.84 -0.56
N ALA A 104 -7.87 4.32 -1.29
CA ALA A 104 -7.33 2.99 -1.09
C ALA A 104 -6.66 2.85 0.29
N TYR A 105 -5.84 3.82 0.70
CA TYR A 105 -5.24 3.85 2.04
C TYR A 105 -6.30 3.94 3.15
N GLU A 106 -7.30 4.82 3.01
CA GLU A 106 -8.38 4.94 4.01
C GLU A 106 -9.18 3.63 4.14
N LEU A 107 -9.48 2.97 3.02
CA LEU A 107 -10.16 1.67 3.04
C LEU A 107 -9.29 0.57 3.65
N ASP A 108 -8.00 0.54 3.32
CA ASP A 108 -7.02 -0.37 3.92
C ASP A 108 -7.00 -0.22 5.44
N LYS A 109 -7.01 1.02 5.92
CA LYS A 109 -7.06 1.37 7.34
C LYS A 109 -8.34 0.89 8.02
N MET A 110 -9.51 1.09 7.37
CA MET A 110 -10.80 0.60 7.87
C MET A 110 -10.83 -0.93 8.00
N LEU A 111 -10.15 -1.65 7.12
CA LEU A 111 -10.07 -3.11 7.12
C LEU A 111 -8.92 -3.66 7.98
N GLY A 112 -7.99 -2.81 8.42
CA GLY A 112 -6.82 -3.19 9.20
C GLY A 112 -5.83 -4.08 8.44
N LEU A 113 -5.70 -3.91 7.10
CA LEU A 113 -4.85 -4.78 6.28
C LEU A 113 -3.36 -4.40 6.37
N GLY A 114 -3.06 -3.10 6.34
CA GLY A 114 -1.70 -2.57 6.36
C GLY A 114 -0.89 -2.92 5.10
N ILE A 115 -1.57 -3.03 3.96
CA ILE A 115 -0.97 -3.34 2.65
C ILE A 115 -0.84 -2.13 1.73
N VAL A 116 -1.51 -1.01 2.04
CA VAL A 116 -1.40 0.23 1.27
C VAL A 116 -0.56 1.24 2.06
N PRO A 117 0.49 1.82 1.48
CA PRO A 117 1.28 2.86 2.16
C PRO A 117 0.42 4.07 2.55
N PRO A 118 0.67 4.70 3.71
CA PRO A 118 0.00 5.91 4.13
C PRO A 118 0.01 6.98 3.04
N ALA A 119 -1.16 7.54 2.73
CA ALA A 119 -1.34 8.53 1.68
C ALA A 119 -2.24 9.68 2.15
N VAL A 120 -1.85 10.92 1.87
CA VAL A 120 -2.60 12.11 2.22
C VAL A 120 -2.74 13.06 1.04
N ARG A 121 -3.77 13.91 1.07
CA ARG A 121 -3.87 15.04 0.14
C ARG A 121 -2.90 16.13 0.58
N ARG A 122 -2.05 16.60 -0.33
CA ARG A 122 -1.12 17.68 -0.07
C ARG A 122 -0.98 18.60 -1.27
N ARG A 123 -0.73 19.89 -0.99
CA ARG A 123 -0.34 20.87 -2.02
C ARG A 123 1.16 21.06 -2.02
N ILE A 124 1.79 20.95 -3.19
CA ILE A 124 3.23 21.21 -3.40
C ILE A 124 3.35 22.22 -4.54
N GLY A 125 3.82 23.44 -4.21
CA GLY A 125 3.79 24.57 -5.13
C GLY A 125 2.35 24.92 -5.54
N SER A 126 2.09 24.97 -6.85
CA SER A 126 0.75 25.23 -7.40
C SER A 126 -0.13 23.99 -7.55
N LYS A 127 0.42 22.76 -7.36
CA LYS A 127 -0.29 21.51 -7.63
C LYS A 127 -0.78 20.86 -6.33
N THR A 128 -2.02 20.35 -6.37
CA THR A 128 -2.58 19.47 -5.35
C THR A 128 -2.50 18.02 -5.85
N GLY A 129 -2.25 17.08 -4.93
CA GLY A 129 -2.14 15.67 -5.28
C GLY A 129 -2.13 14.77 -4.05
N SER A 130 -1.97 13.47 -4.28
CA SER A 130 -1.66 12.50 -3.22
C SER A 130 -0.15 12.53 -2.92
N LEU A 131 0.17 12.43 -1.65
CA LEU A 131 1.52 12.22 -1.15
C LEU A 131 1.53 10.93 -0.36
N SER A 132 2.12 9.87 -0.93
CA SER A 132 2.17 8.52 -0.35
C SER A 132 3.56 8.25 0.21
N LEU A 133 3.64 7.69 1.43
CA LEU A 133 4.91 7.37 2.07
C LEU A 133 5.69 6.35 1.25
N TRP A 134 6.99 6.58 1.12
CA TRP A 134 7.88 5.68 0.37
C TRP A 134 8.15 4.41 1.16
N VAL A 135 8.07 3.26 0.49
CA VAL A 135 8.44 1.96 1.09
C VAL A 135 9.93 1.75 0.89
N GLU A 136 10.69 1.87 1.96
CA GLU A 136 12.15 1.81 1.90
C GLU A 136 12.66 0.38 1.65
N GLY A 137 13.73 0.27 0.88
CA GLY A 137 14.40 -1.00 0.58
C GLY A 137 13.59 -2.01 -0.24
N ALA A 138 12.37 -1.66 -0.65
CA ALA A 138 11.51 -2.56 -1.41
C ALA A 138 11.93 -2.67 -2.88
N MET A 139 11.73 -3.85 -3.45
CA MET A 139 11.76 -4.09 -4.90
C MET A 139 10.34 -4.27 -5.42
N THR A 140 10.13 -4.11 -6.73
CA THR A 140 8.84 -4.48 -7.32
C THR A 140 8.74 -6.01 -7.45
N GLU A 141 7.51 -6.53 -7.44
CA GLU A 141 7.24 -7.95 -7.68
C GLU A 141 7.76 -8.38 -9.08
N TRP A 142 7.70 -7.47 -10.07
CA TRP A 142 8.31 -7.68 -11.38
C TRP A 142 9.83 -7.88 -11.27
N GLU A 143 10.52 -7.02 -10.50
CA GLU A 143 11.97 -7.14 -10.27
C GLU A 143 12.29 -8.46 -9.57
N ARG A 144 11.53 -8.84 -8.53
CA ARG A 144 11.68 -10.11 -7.84
C ARG A 144 11.58 -11.30 -8.78
N LEU A 145 10.53 -11.33 -9.64
CA LEU A 145 10.25 -12.45 -10.53
C LEU A 145 11.17 -12.53 -11.74
N LYS A 146 11.48 -11.39 -12.36
CA LYS A 146 12.12 -11.34 -13.68
C LYS A 146 13.61 -11.03 -13.63
N VAL A 147 14.05 -10.24 -12.63
CA VAL A 147 15.44 -9.81 -12.51
C VAL A 147 16.17 -10.64 -11.47
N ARG A 148 15.68 -10.64 -10.22
CA ARG A 148 16.35 -11.35 -9.11
C ARG A 148 16.05 -12.83 -9.08
N LYS A 149 14.89 -13.26 -9.58
CA LYS A 149 14.43 -14.67 -9.63
C LYS A 149 14.50 -15.34 -8.25
N ILE A 150 14.15 -14.61 -7.19
CA ILE A 150 14.16 -15.10 -5.82
C ILE A 150 12.76 -15.54 -5.38
N HIS A 151 12.70 -16.49 -4.46
CA HIS A 151 11.48 -17.07 -3.94
C HIS A 151 11.32 -16.72 -2.45
N PRO A 152 10.06 -16.57 -1.96
CA PRO A 152 9.83 -16.35 -0.55
C PRO A 152 10.28 -17.56 0.27
N PRO A 153 10.89 -17.36 1.45
CA PRO A 153 11.33 -18.45 2.32
C PRO A 153 10.14 -19.24 2.90
N ASP A 154 9.03 -18.54 3.14
CA ASP A 154 7.75 -19.13 3.56
C ASP A 154 6.70 -18.88 2.47
N VAL A 155 6.42 -19.95 1.69
CA VAL A 155 5.46 -19.91 0.59
C VAL A 155 4.02 -19.82 1.11
N ALA A 156 3.71 -20.36 2.29
CA ALA A 156 2.37 -20.30 2.86
C ALA A 156 2.04 -18.86 3.27
N ALA A 157 2.90 -18.23 4.07
CA ALA A 157 2.74 -16.82 4.47
C ALA A 157 2.73 -15.87 3.26
N TRP A 158 3.52 -16.14 2.22
CA TRP A 158 3.47 -15.39 0.98
C TRP A 158 2.10 -15.49 0.29
N ASN A 159 1.58 -16.70 0.17
CA ASN A 159 0.29 -16.93 -0.48
C ASN A 159 -0.86 -16.28 0.27
N GLU A 160 -0.85 -16.27 1.61
CA GLU A 160 -1.85 -15.61 2.44
C GLU A 160 -1.87 -14.09 2.21
N GLN A 161 -0.69 -13.45 2.13
CA GLN A 161 -0.60 -12.05 1.73
C GLN A 161 -1.17 -11.83 0.33
N MET A 162 -0.83 -12.69 -0.63
CA MET A 162 -1.33 -12.58 -2.01
C MET A 162 -2.83 -12.81 -2.12
N PHE A 163 -3.44 -13.70 -1.32
CA PHE A 163 -4.89 -13.86 -1.24
C PHE A 163 -5.56 -12.58 -0.71
N THR A 164 -5.00 -12.00 0.35
CA THR A 164 -5.48 -10.72 0.91
C THR A 164 -5.39 -9.59 -0.11
N ILE A 165 -4.28 -9.48 -0.83
CA ILE A 165 -4.10 -8.48 -1.89
C ILE A 165 -5.10 -8.69 -3.02
N ARG A 166 -5.29 -9.92 -3.49
CA ARG A 166 -6.28 -10.22 -4.55
C ARG A 166 -7.69 -9.84 -4.13
N LEU A 167 -8.08 -10.13 -2.88
CA LEU A 167 -9.36 -9.70 -2.32
C LEU A 167 -9.49 -8.17 -2.36
N PHE A 168 -8.48 -7.45 -1.90
CA PHE A 168 -8.48 -5.99 -1.90
C PHE A 168 -8.58 -5.41 -3.31
N LEU A 169 -7.83 -5.95 -4.28
CA LEU A 169 -7.90 -5.53 -5.70
C LEU A 169 -9.30 -5.73 -6.31
N GLN A 170 -9.99 -6.83 -5.97
CA GLN A 170 -11.37 -7.05 -6.39
C GLN A 170 -12.34 -6.08 -5.70
N LEU A 171 -12.14 -5.84 -4.40
CA LEU A 171 -12.97 -4.93 -3.61
C LEU A 171 -12.92 -3.51 -4.17
N ILE A 172 -11.74 -2.97 -4.47
CA ILE A 172 -11.57 -1.64 -5.04
C ILE A 172 -11.80 -1.59 -6.56
N TYR A 173 -12.02 -2.72 -7.23
CA TYR A 173 -12.10 -2.84 -8.69
C TYR A 173 -10.90 -2.18 -9.37
N ASP A 174 -9.71 -2.66 -9.06
CA ASP A 174 -8.48 -2.15 -9.68
C ASP A 174 -8.40 -2.61 -11.14
N THR A 175 -8.38 -1.67 -12.08
CA THR A 175 -8.31 -2.00 -13.52
C THR A 175 -6.92 -2.45 -13.94
N ASP A 176 -5.90 -2.13 -13.13
CA ASP A 176 -4.49 -2.49 -13.37
C ASP A 176 -4.00 -3.65 -12.49
N TYR A 177 -4.91 -4.49 -12.01
CA TYR A 177 -4.69 -5.56 -11.03
C TYR A 177 -3.65 -6.62 -11.43
N ASN A 178 -3.33 -6.76 -12.72
CA ASN A 178 -2.29 -7.67 -13.22
C ASN A 178 -0.89 -7.05 -13.25
N ASN A 179 -0.77 -5.76 -12.95
CA ASN A 179 0.50 -5.06 -13.02
C ASN A 179 1.34 -5.36 -11.77
N VAL A 180 2.20 -6.34 -11.87
CA VAL A 180 3.11 -6.75 -10.78
C VAL A 180 4.14 -5.69 -10.42
N ASN A 181 4.28 -4.59 -11.19
CA ASN A 181 5.06 -3.44 -10.76
C ASN A 181 4.33 -2.61 -9.69
N ASN A 182 3.02 -2.80 -9.53
CA ASN A 182 2.21 -2.14 -8.51
C ASN A 182 2.20 -2.89 -7.18
N LEU A 183 3.02 -3.93 -7.04
CA LEU A 183 3.31 -4.61 -5.79
C LEU A 183 4.77 -4.41 -5.43
N LEU A 184 5.02 -3.93 -4.21
CA LEU A 184 6.35 -3.79 -3.64
C LEU A 184 6.59 -4.89 -2.63
N VAL A 185 7.77 -5.48 -2.67
CA VAL A 185 8.21 -6.56 -1.77
C VAL A 185 9.42 -6.06 -0.98
N THR A 186 9.31 -6.07 0.33
CA THR A 186 10.38 -5.69 1.24
C THR A 186 11.34 -6.86 1.51
N PRO A 187 12.54 -6.61 2.06
CA PRO A 187 13.49 -7.67 2.40
C PRO A 187 12.96 -8.69 3.41
N ASP A 188 12.00 -8.32 4.27
CA ASP A 188 11.29 -9.19 5.19
C ASP A 188 10.05 -9.86 4.57
N TRP A 189 9.92 -9.78 3.24
CA TRP A 189 8.85 -10.40 2.44
C TRP A 189 7.44 -9.88 2.70
N LYS A 190 7.31 -8.69 3.28
CA LYS A 190 6.03 -8.01 3.33
C LYS A 190 5.68 -7.40 1.97
N ILE A 191 4.41 -7.51 1.57
CA ILE A 191 3.93 -7.03 0.27
C ILE A 191 3.08 -5.77 0.49
N TYR A 192 3.37 -4.72 -0.29
CA TYR A 192 2.58 -3.49 -0.33
C TYR A 192 1.97 -3.29 -1.71
N LYS A 193 0.70 -2.91 -1.76
CA LYS A 193 0.01 -2.47 -2.96
C LYS A 193 0.20 -0.97 -3.13
N ILE A 194 0.71 -0.56 -4.27
CA ILE A 194 0.84 0.84 -4.68
C ILE A 194 0.08 1.09 -5.98
N ASP A 195 -0.08 2.36 -6.35
CA ASP A 195 -0.71 2.77 -7.61
C ASP A 195 -2.15 2.29 -7.77
N ALA A 196 -3.04 2.86 -6.96
CA ALA A 196 -4.48 2.61 -7.01
C ALA A 196 -5.24 3.69 -7.82
N SER A 197 -4.55 4.55 -8.55
CA SER A 197 -5.15 5.70 -9.24
C SER A 197 -6.20 5.33 -10.31
N ARG A 198 -6.20 4.06 -10.74
CA ARG A 198 -7.16 3.50 -11.70
C ARG A 198 -8.18 2.54 -11.07
N ALA A 199 -8.38 2.61 -9.75
CA ALA A 199 -9.35 1.81 -9.00
C ALA A 199 -10.75 2.48 -8.91
N PHE A 200 -11.62 1.92 -8.07
CA PHE A 200 -12.93 2.46 -7.68
C PHE A 200 -13.88 2.74 -8.86
N ARG A 201 -13.95 1.82 -9.82
CA ARG A 201 -14.95 1.91 -10.90
C ARG A 201 -16.37 1.70 -10.37
N ASN A 202 -17.38 2.20 -11.13
CA ASN A 202 -18.80 2.02 -10.81
C ASN A 202 -19.34 0.59 -11.09
N HIS A 203 -18.47 -0.32 -11.55
CA HIS A 203 -18.78 -1.72 -11.78
C HIS A 203 -19.12 -2.44 -10.46
N LYS A 204 -20.20 -3.19 -10.45
CA LYS A 204 -20.71 -3.88 -9.26
C LYS A 204 -20.27 -5.33 -9.16
N GLU A 205 -19.88 -5.93 -10.28
CA GLU A 205 -19.37 -7.29 -10.35
C GLU A 205 -17.93 -7.42 -9.84
N LEU A 206 -17.54 -8.62 -9.47
CA LEU A 206 -16.13 -8.96 -9.23
C LEU A 206 -15.46 -9.22 -10.57
N ARG A 207 -14.34 -8.53 -10.82
CA ARG A 207 -13.64 -8.62 -12.11
C ARG A 207 -13.07 -10.00 -12.39
N ARG A 208 -12.59 -10.70 -11.34
CA ARG A 208 -12.02 -12.05 -11.38
C ARG A 208 -12.38 -12.85 -10.13
N GLU A 209 -13.61 -13.21 -10.00
CA GLU A 209 -14.13 -14.01 -8.88
C GLU A 209 -13.29 -15.28 -8.64
N GLY A 210 -12.88 -15.98 -9.72
CA GLY A 210 -12.06 -17.19 -9.64
C GLY A 210 -10.67 -17.02 -9.02
N SER A 211 -10.17 -15.77 -8.87
CA SER A 211 -8.90 -15.51 -8.18
C SER A 211 -9.01 -15.46 -6.66
N LEU A 212 -10.25 -15.46 -6.13
CA LEU A 212 -10.55 -15.46 -4.70
C LEU A 212 -10.74 -16.90 -4.21
N GLU A 213 -9.62 -17.56 -3.90
CA GLU A 213 -9.61 -18.96 -3.51
C GLU A 213 -9.68 -19.17 -1.99
N ARG A 214 -8.91 -18.39 -1.24
CA ARG A 214 -8.82 -18.43 0.21
C ARG A 214 -8.96 -17.04 0.82
N PHE A 215 -9.44 -16.98 2.07
CA PHE A 215 -9.78 -15.72 2.74
C PHE A 215 -9.24 -15.70 4.17
N SER A 216 -8.68 -14.55 4.60
CA SER A 216 -8.37 -14.34 6.01
C SER A 216 -9.63 -14.18 6.84
N ARG A 217 -9.75 -14.93 7.94
CA ARG A 217 -10.84 -14.83 8.92
C ARG A 217 -10.96 -13.39 9.45
N ARG A 218 -9.83 -12.78 9.76
CA ARG A 218 -9.76 -11.39 10.24
C ARG A 218 -10.30 -10.41 9.19
N VAL A 219 -9.91 -10.56 7.94
CA VAL A 219 -10.37 -9.68 6.86
C VAL A 219 -11.87 -9.83 6.61
N LEU A 220 -12.40 -11.06 6.59
CA LEU A 220 -13.85 -11.28 6.46
C LEU A 220 -14.62 -10.67 7.63
N THR A 221 -14.09 -10.77 8.86
CA THR A 221 -14.69 -10.12 10.03
C THR A 221 -14.75 -8.61 9.88
N SER A 222 -13.64 -7.97 9.46
CA SER A 222 -13.60 -6.54 9.18
C SER A 222 -14.58 -6.15 8.07
N LEU A 223 -14.65 -6.94 6.98
CA LEU A 223 -15.63 -6.70 5.91
C LEU A 223 -17.07 -6.81 6.41
N ARG A 224 -17.41 -7.81 7.24
CA ARG A 224 -18.76 -7.95 7.82
C ARG A 224 -19.13 -6.77 8.72
N ALA A 225 -18.17 -6.23 9.46
CA ALA A 225 -18.39 -5.10 10.35
C ALA A 225 -18.59 -3.76 9.62
N LEU A 226 -18.09 -3.60 8.38
CA LEU A 226 -18.27 -2.38 7.60
C LEU A 226 -19.74 -2.12 7.31
N THR A 227 -20.16 -0.86 7.44
CA THR A 227 -21.45 -0.37 6.99
C THR A 227 -21.31 0.56 5.78
N GLN A 228 -22.38 0.74 5.03
CA GLN A 228 -22.39 1.70 3.93
C GLN A 228 -22.26 3.15 4.44
N GLU A 229 -22.73 3.42 5.66
CA GLU A 229 -22.60 4.71 6.32
C GLU A 229 -21.13 5.01 6.66
N ASP A 230 -20.40 4.04 7.21
CA ASP A 230 -18.96 4.19 7.48
C ASP A 230 -18.18 4.48 6.20
N LEU A 231 -18.46 3.72 5.13
CA LEU A 231 -17.85 3.95 3.83
C LEU A 231 -18.15 5.36 3.32
N GLN A 232 -19.40 5.85 3.44
CA GLN A 232 -19.76 7.19 3.01
C GLN A 232 -19.08 8.26 3.88
N LYS A 233 -18.98 8.05 5.18
CA LYS A 233 -18.35 8.98 6.12
C LYS A 233 -16.86 9.14 5.85
N VAL A 234 -16.15 8.04 5.61
CA VAL A 234 -14.68 8.03 5.44
C VAL A 234 -14.30 8.33 4.00
N LEU A 235 -14.93 7.65 3.03
CA LEU A 235 -14.52 7.70 1.62
C LEU A 235 -15.28 8.75 0.80
N GLY A 236 -16.39 9.31 1.31
CA GLY A 236 -17.25 10.25 0.58
C GLY A 236 -16.61 11.58 0.19
N ARG A 237 -15.42 11.89 0.71
CA ARG A 237 -14.60 13.03 0.29
C ARG A 237 -13.69 12.74 -0.91
N TRP A 238 -13.52 11.46 -1.24
CA TRP A 238 -12.63 10.97 -2.30
C TRP A 238 -13.38 10.27 -3.42
N LEU A 239 -14.51 9.67 -3.09
CA LEU A 239 -15.32 8.85 -3.99
C LEU A 239 -16.73 9.40 -4.15
N THR A 240 -17.31 9.24 -5.33
CA THR A 240 -18.71 9.53 -5.59
C THR A 240 -19.63 8.53 -4.90
N LYS A 241 -20.89 8.90 -4.69
CA LYS A 241 -21.92 7.99 -4.14
C LYS A 241 -22.06 6.71 -4.98
N GLY A 242 -21.91 6.81 -6.30
CA GLY A 242 -21.97 5.67 -7.22
C GLY A 242 -20.84 4.68 -6.98
N GLN A 243 -19.60 5.17 -6.82
CA GLN A 243 -18.42 4.37 -6.52
C GLN A 243 -18.53 3.67 -5.15
N ILE A 244 -19.01 4.38 -4.13
CA ILE A 244 -19.25 3.80 -2.79
C ILE A 244 -20.32 2.72 -2.86
N LYS A 245 -21.43 2.95 -3.59
CA LYS A 245 -22.46 1.94 -3.80
C LYS A 245 -21.91 0.69 -4.52
N ALA A 246 -21.08 0.89 -5.53
CA ALA A 246 -20.44 -0.23 -6.24
C ALA A 246 -19.47 -1.01 -5.34
N LEU A 247 -18.65 -0.31 -4.56
CA LEU A 247 -17.77 -0.89 -3.53
C LEU A 247 -18.58 -1.75 -2.53
N TRP A 248 -19.70 -1.23 -2.05
CA TRP A 248 -20.59 -1.94 -1.14
C TRP A 248 -21.15 -3.23 -1.73
N VAL A 249 -21.57 -3.20 -3.01
CA VAL A 249 -22.05 -4.40 -3.69
C VAL A 249 -20.92 -5.44 -3.82
N ARG A 250 -19.72 -5.04 -4.24
CA ARG A 250 -18.58 -5.95 -4.34
C ARG A 250 -18.18 -6.56 -2.99
N ARG A 251 -18.25 -5.76 -1.91
CA ARG A 251 -18.05 -6.26 -0.55
C ARG A 251 -19.03 -7.41 -0.22
N ASN A 252 -20.32 -7.26 -0.56
CA ASN A 252 -21.31 -8.29 -0.33
C ASN A 252 -21.04 -9.55 -1.19
N LEU A 253 -20.71 -9.38 -2.46
CA LEU A 253 -20.34 -10.48 -3.34
C LEU A 253 -19.12 -11.27 -2.85
N ILE A 254 -18.12 -10.60 -2.27
CA ILE A 254 -16.96 -11.26 -1.67
C ILE A 254 -17.37 -12.11 -0.47
N LEU A 255 -18.23 -11.59 0.41
CA LEU A 255 -18.72 -12.33 1.57
C LEU A 255 -19.57 -13.54 1.16
N GLU A 256 -20.51 -13.36 0.21
CA GLU A 256 -21.32 -14.44 -0.34
C GLU A 256 -20.46 -15.53 -0.99
N LEU A 257 -19.41 -15.13 -1.72
CA LEU A 257 -18.46 -16.09 -2.31
C LEU A 257 -17.70 -16.86 -1.23
N ALA A 258 -17.20 -16.18 -0.19
CA ALA A 258 -16.50 -16.83 0.91
C ALA A 258 -17.39 -17.84 1.64
N ASP A 259 -18.64 -17.45 1.96
CA ASP A 259 -19.59 -18.31 2.66
C ASP A 259 -19.97 -19.53 1.78
N ARG A 260 -20.19 -19.34 0.48
CA ARG A 260 -20.44 -20.43 -0.48
C ARG A 260 -19.26 -21.42 -0.55
N ARG A 261 -18.02 -20.91 -0.68
CA ARG A 261 -16.83 -21.77 -0.71
C ARG A 261 -16.62 -22.56 0.57
N VAL A 262 -16.87 -21.92 1.72
CA VAL A 262 -16.82 -22.62 3.02
C VAL A 262 -17.85 -23.75 3.08
N ALA A 263 -19.07 -23.51 2.60
CA ALA A 263 -20.11 -24.54 2.56
C ALA A 263 -19.75 -25.72 1.62
N GLU A 264 -19.08 -25.44 0.51
CA GLU A 264 -18.69 -26.44 -0.50
C GLU A 264 -17.43 -27.22 -0.12
N LEU A 265 -16.41 -26.57 0.43
CA LEU A 265 -15.05 -27.10 0.59
C LEU A 265 -14.60 -27.27 2.06
N GLY A 266 -15.36 -26.71 3.00
CA GLY A 266 -15.00 -26.66 4.41
C GLY A 266 -14.09 -25.47 4.78
N GLU A 267 -14.09 -25.10 6.04
CA GLU A 267 -13.35 -23.93 6.55
C GLU A 267 -11.85 -24.05 6.33
N ASP A 268 -11.24 -25.19 6.65
CA ASP A 268 -9.78 -25.38 6.59
C ASP A 268 -9.20 -25.21 5.18
N ALA A 269 -10.00 -25.56 4.16
CA ALA A 269 -9.60 -25.39 2.76
C ALA A 269 -9.69 -23.92 2.29
N VAL A 270 -10.60 -23.14 2.88
CA VAL A 270 -10.99 -21.81 2.40
C VAL A 270 -10.47 -20.69 3.27
N LEU A 271 -10.38 -20.88 4.58
CA LEU A 271 -10.02 -19.83 5.52
C LEU A 271 -8.58 -20.00 6.05
N PHE A 272 -7.95 -18.85 6.36
CA PHE A 272 -6.68 -18.77 7.08
C PHE A 272 -6.76 -17.63 8.11
N ASP A 273 -5.81 -17.58 9.06
CA ASP A 273 -5.79 -16.61 10.18
C ASP A 273 -5.05 -15.31 9.84
#